data_a1edf77ad6d45b0dd847930071c0cd52
#
_entry.id   a1edf77ad6d45b0dd847930071c0cd52
#
_cell.length_a   1.000
_cell.length_b   1.000
_cell.length_c   1.000
_cell.angle_alpha   90.00
_cell.angle_beta   90.00
_cell.angle_gamma   90.00
#
_symmetry.space_group_name_H-M   'P 1'
#
loop_
_entity.id
_entity.type
_entity.pdbx_description
1 polymer ?
#
loop_
_entity_poly.entity_id
_entity_poly.type
_entity_poly.pdbx_seq_one_letter_code
_entity_poly.pdbx_strand_id
1 'polypeptide(L)'
;MPSHAGAPPSRRRFLALSAGGAVAGAAALSGCAMQVSSGVSGSGETVTLMINPDDLTPELIKQAQKDLGVKIRTVKYDITKLIAMLTNGNPPDLVRGIGAVDAAYFAARDVAEELDPYFARSSILRLDDLDPVNDLWRYDGRTQGKGPRYGMAKDFSQDSMYWYNTALFDKTGVDYPSETEPVTYEEWLDNAERLVQRKNGQTTVFGGSYNGLGKAILLTSLTAAAGGNLFTDDFSQVDFSSPEARKALGWYIDYCRVRVGPSIIDPDPNTWDGPTYQANRMAMSNCGYWLGGLINTAPKLAEVSRLAPAPVFEGGPRISTCQGGTGLWMPRKARNKDAAWRVFEWFFGEAPAKARASGGWGIPTLKSLRSLMPAQEEHQKQVLKVQEAELKHFSVASFTPYAKWEGLESIFNQIAPAAMRGDMSVDTLARRLNSAMNEQLKRGKEQVG
;
A
#
# COMPACT_ATOMS: atom_id res chain seq x y z
N MET A 1 3.44 65.98 -2.75
CA MET A 1 2.67 65.51 -1.56
C MET A 1 2.94 63.99 -1.44
N PRO A 2 3.58 63.51 -0.39
CA PRO A 2 4.00 62.10 -0.28
C PRO A 2 2.91 61.26 0.41
N SER A 3 2.64 60.09 -0.16
CA SER A 3 1.77 59.05 0.36
C SER A 3 2.50 58.22 1.42
N HIS A 4 1.91 58.14 2.60
CA HIS A 4 2.39 57.28 3.70
C HIS A 4 2.06 55.83 3.44
N ALA A 5 3.09 54.98 3.32
CA ALA A 5 2.98 53.53 3.40
C ALA A 5 3.01 53.10 4.89
N GLY A 6 1.93 52.51 5.35
CA GLY A 6 1.82 51.93 6.70
C GLY A 6 2.52 50.59 6.81
N ALA A 7 3.33 50.42 7.83
CA ALA A 7 4.02 49.16 8.17
C ALA A 7 3.03 48.10 8.73
N PRO A 8 3.30 46.78 8.54
CA PRO A 8 2.44 45.72 9.04
C PRO A 8 2.51 45.58 10.57
N PRO A 9 1.40 45.18 11.23
CA PRO A 9 1.35 45.09 12.69
C PRO A 9 2.13 43.87 13.24
N SER A 10 2.89 44.09 14.32
CA SER A 10 3.70 43.11 14.99
C SER A 10 2.86 42.07 15.75
N ARG A 11 3.38 40.82 15.85
CA ARG A 11 2.77 39.65 16.51
C ARG A 11 2.37 39.84 18.00
N ARG A 12 2.69 40.96 18.64
CA ARG A 12 2.38 41.24 20.06
C ARG A 12 1.02 41.85 20.33
N ARG A 13 0.24 42.25 19.30
CA ARG A 13 -1.10 42.84 19.48
C ARG A 13 -2.27 41.88 19.36
N PHE A 14 -2.02 40.58 19.15
CA PHE A 14 -3.09 39.58 19.00
C PHE A 14 -3.48 38.88 20.32
N LEU A 15 -2.78 39.14 21.44
CA LEU A 15 -3.03 38.49 22.73
C LEU A 15 -3.69 39.34 23.80
N ALA A 16 -4.27 40.51 23.43
CA ALA A 16 -4.82 41.44 24.40
C ALA A 16 -6.33 41.73 24.24
N LEU A 17 -7.09 40.89 23.51
CA LEU A 17 -8.55 41.12 23.30
C LEU A 17 -9.35 39.82 23.43
N SER A 18 -9.20 39.13 24.56
CA SER A 18 -10.13 38.04 24.92
C SER A 18 -10.25 37.88 26.44
N ALA A 19 -10.71 38.97 27.09
CA ALA A 19 -11.23 38.87 28.45
C ALA A 19 -12.44 39.79 28.55
N GLY A 20 -13.65 39.24 28.48
CA GLY A 20 -14.88 39.96 28.81
C GLY A 20 -16.05 39.56 27.93
N GLY A 21 -16.93 38.65 28.45
CA GLY A 21 -18.25 38.42 27.84
C GLY A 21 -18.72 36.96 27.97
N ALA A 22 -19.03 36.53 29.19
CA ALA A 22 -19.92 35.40 29.37
C ALA A 22 -21.36 35.84 29.08
N VAL A 23 -22.13 35.04 28.35
CA VAL A 23 -23.50 34.55 28.56
C VAL A 23 -24.20 34.24 27.23
N ALA A 24 -24.69 32.99 27.16
CA ALA A 24 -25.81 32.45 26.38
C ALA A 24 -25.70 32.39 24.85
N GLY A 25 -25.64 31.16 24.37
CA GLY A 25 -25.87 30.84 22.96
C GLY A 25 -25.52 29.40 22.63
N ALA A 26 -26.18 28.42 23.26
CA ALA A 26 -26.20 27.05 22.81
C ALA A 26 -27.05 26.94 21.55
N ALA A 27 -26.43 26.86 20.38
CA ALA A 27 -27.12 26.45 19.16
C ALA A 27 -26.12 25.80 18.18
N ALA A 28 -26.24 24.51 18.04
CA ALA A 28 -26.08 23.69 16.84
C ALA A 28 -24.83 23.90 15.97
N LEU A 29 -23.77 23.19 16.31
CA LEU A 29 -22.89 22.62 15.30
C LEU A 29 -23.28 21.16 15.10
N SER A 30 -24.28 20.95 14.26
CA SER A 30 -24.68 19.63 13.76
C SER A 30 -23.62 19.16 12.76
N GLY A 31 -22.54 18.56 13.26
CA GLY A 31 -21.71 17.70 12.47
C GLY A 31 -22.53 16.48 12.09
N CYS A 32 -22.63 16.14 10.81
CA CYS A 32 -23.24 14.93 10.31
C CYS A 32 -22.61 13.69 10.96
N ALA A 33 -23.07 13.31 12.11
CA ALA A 33 -22.90 11.98 12.65
C ALA A 33 -23.90 11.11 11.90
N MET A 34 -23.43 10.21 11.04
CA MET A 34 -24.25 9.11 10.54
C MET A 34 -24.83 8.37 11.75
N GLN A 35 -26.13 8.51 11.95
CA GLN A 35 -26.89 7.71 12.91
C GLN A 35 -26.89 6.27 12.41
N VAL A 36 -26.06 5.45 13.02
CA VAL A 36 -26.24 4.00 12.96
C VAL A 36 -27.33 3.64 13.97
N SER A 37 -28.44 3.13 13.46
CA SER A 37 -29.61 2.69 14.21
C SER A 37 -29.22 1.76 15.36
N SER A 38 -29.62 2.15 16.55
CA SER A 38 -29.60 1.38 17.78
C SER A 38 -30.50 0.14 17.68
N GLY A 39 -29.91 -1.00 17.88
CA GLY A 39 -30.67 -2.26 17.95
C GLY A 39 -29.83 -3.46 18.38
N VAL A 40 -29.04 -3.32 19.45
CA VAL A 40 -28.58 -4.45 20.27
C VAL A 40 -28.35 -3.93 21.67
N SER A 41 -29.23 -4.28 22.60
CA SER A 41 -29.06 -4.09 24.05
C SER A 41 -28.09 -5.17 24.56
N GLY A 42 -26.81 -4.85 24.55
CA GLY A 42 -25.78 -5.61 25.27
C GLY A 42 -24.78 -4.60 25.77
N SER A 43 -24.36 -4.69 27.02
CA SER A 43 -23.23 -3.96 27.61
C SER A 43 -21.89 -4.38 26.96
N GLY A 44 -21.84 -4.39 25.64
CA GLY A 44 -20.73 -4.91 24.86
C GLY A 44 -19.60 -3.92 24.78
N GLU A 45 -18.38 -4.41 24.97
CA GLU A 45 -17.13 -3.72 24.70
C GLU A 45 -17.15 -3.11 23.29
N THR A 46 -16.68 -1.88 23.14
CA THR A 46 -16.57 -1.23 21.83
C THR A 46 -15.15 -1.35 21.32
N VAL A 47 -14.97 -1.93 20.14
CA VAL A 47 -13.68 -2.00 19.42
C VAL A 47 -13.68 -0.98 18.30
N THR A 48 -12.69 -0.10 18.29
CA THR A 48 -12.50 0.91 17.25
C THR A 48 -11.45 0.42 16.24
N LEU A 49 -11.85 0.31 14.97
CA LEU A 49 -11.01 -0.08 13.85
C LEU A 49 -10.68 1.17 13.01
N MET A 50 -9.40 1.45 12.78
CA MET A 50 -8.99 2.43 11.77
C MET A 50 -8.58 1.69 10.51
N ILE A 51 -9.48 1.65 9.53
CA ILE A 51 -9.39 0.84 8.31
C ILE A 51 -9.89 1.64 7.09
N ASN A 52 -9.63 1.14 5.89
CA ASN A 52 -10.29 1.65 4.69
C ASN A 52 -11.74 1.11 4.62
N PRO A 53 -12.66 1.85 3.98
CA PRO A 53 -14.05 1.40 3.84
C PRO A 53 -14.19 0.01 3.20
N ASP A 54 -13.29 -0.33 2.28
CA ASP A 54 -13.32 -1.60 1.52
C ASP A 54 -12.71 -2.79 2.28
N ASP A 55 -12.08 -2.57 3.42
CA ASP A 55 -11.52 -3.67 4.25
C ASP A 55 -12.61 -4.50 4.93
N LEU A 56 -13.73 -3.87 5.31
CA LEU A 56 -14.90 -4.53 5.88
C LEU A 56 -16.19 -3.85 5.39
N THR A 57 -17.07 -4.62 4.74
CA THR A 57 -18.40 -4.11 4.34
C THR A 57 -19.32 -3.92 5.55
N PRO A 58 -20.38 -3.11 5.43
CA PRO A 58 -21.35 -2.95 6.50
C PRO A 58 -22.00 -4.29 6.96
N GLU A 59 -22.17 -5.24 6.03
CA GLU A 59 -22.70 -6.59 6.31
C GLU A 59 -21.73 -7.39 7.18
N LEU A 60 -20.43 -7.38 6.82
CA LEU A 60 -19.39 -8.05 7.61
C LEU A 60 -19.22 -7.42 8.99
N ILE A 61 -19.38 -6.10 9.12
CA ILE A 61 -19.37 -5.43 10.44
C ILE A 61 -20.54 -5.90 11.29
N LYS A 62 -21.77 -5.98 10.73
CA LYS A 62 -22.94 -6.50 11.43
C LYS A 62 -22.75 -7.97 11.85
N GLN A 63 -22.18 -8.78 10.96
CA GLN A 63 -21.87 -10.17 11.26
C GLN A 63 -20.87 -10.28 12.41
N ALA A 64 -19.76 -9.54 12.36
CA ALA A 64 -18.77 -9.52 13.44
C ALA A 64 -19.38 -9.13 14.79
N GLN A 65 -20.22 -8.10 14.82
CA GLN A 65 -20.90 -7.67 16.05
C GLN A 65 -21.80 -8.75 16.62
N LYS A 66 -22.50 -9.50 15.74
CA LYS A 66 -23.34 -10.62 16.14
C LYS A 66 -22.49 -11.80 16.64
N ASP A 67 -21.47 -12.19 15.90
CA ASP A 67 -20.67 -13.38 16.17
C ASP A 67 -19.83 -13.23 17.46
N LEU A 68 -19.32 -12.02 17.70
CA LEU A 68 -18.37 -11.72 18.77
C LEU A 68 -19.00 -11.05 20.01
N GLY A 69 -20.24 -10.59 19.91
CA GLY A 69 -20.91 -9.86 21.01
C GLY A 69 -20.25 -8.50 21.33
N VAL A 70 -19.52 -7.90 20.40
CA VAL A 70 -18.84 -6.61 20.56
C VAL A 70 -19.47 -5.55 19.67
N LYS A 71 -19.38 -4.28 20.07
CA LYS A 71 -19.72 -3.15 19.21
C LYS A 71 -18.51 -2.76 18.40
N ILE A 72 -18.61 -2.65 17.06
CA ILE A 72 -17.54 -2.21 16.18
C ILE A 72 -17.80 -0.79 15.72
N ARG A 73 -16.79 0.07 15.87
CA ARG A 73 -16.75 1.42 15.32
C ARG A 73 -15.61 1.53 14.32
N THR A 74 -15.91 1.90 13.09
CA THR A 74 -14.88 2.14 12.07
C THR A 74 -14.51 3.62 11.98
N VAL A 75 -13.25 3.89 11.71
CA VAL A 75 -12.69 5.20 11.42
C VAL A 75 -11.90 5.03 10.12
N LYS A 76 -12.12 5.92 9.14
CA LYS A 76 -11.33 5.87 7.90
C LYS A 76 -9.84 6.04 8.21
N TYR A 77 -9.01 5.18 7.60
CA TYR A 77 -7.56 5.27 7.75
C TYR A 77 -7.05 6.64 7.30
N ASP A 78 -6.26 7.26 8.14
CA ASP A 78 -5.57 8.54 7.92
C ASP A 78 -4.34 8.56 8.82
N ILE A 79 -3.16 8.63 8.22
CA ILE A 79 -1.89 8.56 8.98
C ILE A 79 -1.69 9.77 9.90
N THR A 80 -2.09 10.97 9.49
CA THR A 80 -1.96 12.17 10.32
C THR A 80 -2.83 12.05 11.55
N LYS A 81 -4.09 11.60 11.39
CA LYS A 81 -5.02 11.35 12.48
C LYS A 81 -4.51 10.23 13.40
N LEU A 82 -3.97 9.15 12.82
CA LEU A 82 -3.38 8.05 13.61
C LEU A 82 -2.25 8.54 14.51
N ILE A 83 -1.28 9.28 13.95
CA ILE A 83 -0.15 9.83 14.72
C ILE A 83 -0.66 10.75 15.84
N ALA A 84 -1.64 11.61 15.58
CA ALA A 84 -2.24 12.46 16.60
C ALA A 84 -2.92 11.64 17.72
N MET A 85 -3.64 10.57 17.37
CA MET A 85 -4.29 9.68 18.34
C MET A 85 -3.28 8.89 19.20
N LEU A 86 -2.20 8.40 18.58
CA LEU A 86 -1.09 7.73 19.28
C LEU A 86 -0.40 8.66 20.26
N THR A 87 -0.08 9.88 19.82
CA THR A 87 0.58 10.92 20.63
C THR A 87 -0.28 11.32 21.84
N ASN A 88 -1.59 11.47 21.64
CA ASN A 88 -2.54 11.81 22.69
C ASN A 88 -2.91 10.62 23.61
N GLY A 89 -2.32 9.44 23.39
CA GLY A 89 -2.56 8.25 24.20
C GLY A 89 -3.97 7.67 24.10
N ASN A 90 -4.69 7.96 23.01
CA ASN A 90 -6.04 7.49 22.74
C ASN A 90 -6.17 6.88 21.33
N PRO A 91 -5.38 5.82 21.01
CA PRO A 91 -5.39 5.20 19.70
C PRO A 91 -6.69 4.42 19.45
N PRO A 92 -6.95 4.01 18.16
CA PRO A 92 -7.88 2.93 17.87
C PRO A 92 -7.44 1.62 18.52
N ASP A 93 -8.33 0.63 18.57
CA ASP A 93 -7.98 -0.70 19.12
C ASP A 93 -7.26 -1.57 18.07
N LEU A 94 -7.64 -1.44 16.79
CA LEU A 94 -6.94 -2.07 15.67
C LEU A 94 -6.74 -1.05 14.55
N VAL A 95 -5.61 -1.16 13.86
CA VAL A 95 -5.21 -0.23 12.79
C VAL A 95 -4.76 -1.00 11.57
N ARG A 96 -5.25 -0.59 10.40
CA ARG A 96 -4.74 -1.04 9.10
C ARG A 96 -3.30 -0.59 8.91
N GLY A 97 -2.49 -1.45 8.34
CA GLY A 97 -1.12 -1.13 7.97
C GLY A 97 -0.63 -1.96 6.79
N ILE A 98 0.56 -1.65 6.34
CA ILE A 98 1.28 -2.36 5.29
C ILE A 98 2.51 -2.98 5.95
N GLY A 99 2.57 -4.32 6.07
CA GLY A 99 3.61 -5.03 6.82
C GLY A 99 5.03 -4.64 6.42
N ALA A 100 5.28 -4.57 5.12
CA ALA A 100 6.59 -4.23 4.57
C ALA A 100 7.15 -2.86 5.03
N VAL A 101 6.29 -1.89 5.36
CA VAL A 101 6.71 -0.50 5.65
C VAL A 101 6.26 0.02 7.00
N ASP A 102 5.28 -0.60 7.65
CA ASP A 102 4.68 -0.09 8.88
C ASP A 102 5.16 -0.85 10.13
N ALA A 103 5.36 -2.17 10.02
CA ALA A 103 5.64 -3.01 11.18
C ALA A 103 6.90 -2.53 11.93
N ALA A 104 8.02 -2.41 11.24
CA ALA A 104 9.28 -1.95 11.83
C ALA A 104 9.18 -0.49 12.33
N TYR A 105 8.49 0.39 11.60
CA TYR A 105 8.34 1.80 11.98
C TYR A 105 7.60 1.98 13.32
N PHE A 106 6.47 1.30 13.51
CA PHE A 106 5.67 1.41 14.72
C PHE A 106 6.25 0.61 15.88
N ALA A 107 6.86 -0.54 15.60
CA ALA A 107 7.57 -1.33 16.62
C ALA A 107 8.79 -0.58 17.18
N ALA A 108 9.62 0.03 16.33
CA ALA A 108 10.79 0.83 16.76
C ALA A 108 10.44 2.02 17.67
N ARG A 109 9.19 2.50 17.60
CA ARG A 109 8.68 3.60 18.43
C ARG A 109 7.89 3.15 19.65
N ASP A 110 7.91 1.85 19.94
CA ASP A 110 7.23 1.26 21.10
C ASP A 110 5.70 1.56 21.15
N VAL A 111 5.08 1.74 19.97
CA VAL A 111 3.64 2.04 19.90
C VAL A 111 2.79 0.86 19.44
N ALA A 112 3.40 -0.21 18.92
CA ALA A 112 2.74 -1.44 18.53
C ALA A 112 2.81 -2.48 19.67
N GLU A 113 1.76 -3.26 19.84
CA GLU A 113 1.68 -4.36 20.79
C GLU A 113 2.34 -5.62 20.23
N GLU A 114 3.08 -6.35 21.06
CA GLU A 114 3.57 -7.68 20.70
C GLU A 114 2.44 -8.69 20.72
N LEU A 115 2.23 -9.38 19.60
CA LEU A 115 1.10 -10.28 19.43
C LEU A 115 1.43 -11.75 19.64
N ASP A 116 2.69 -12.14 19.85
CA ASP A 116 3.06 -13.53 20.09
C ASP A 116 2.29 -14.19 21.25
N PRO A 117 2.04 -13.53 22.41
CA PRO A 117 1.23 -14.11 23.47
C PRO A 117 -0.23 -14.37 23.07
N TYR A 118 -0.75 -13.59 22.12
CA TYR A 118 -2.10 -13.77 21.60
C TYR A 118 -2.16 -14.93 20.61
N PHE A 119 -1.20 -15.01 19.68
CA PHE A 119 -1.06 -16.14 18.75
C PHE A 119 -0.88 -17.47 19.50
N ALA A 120 -0.08 -17.49 20.56
CA ALA A 120 0.18 -18.71 21.35
C ALA A 120 -1.09 -19.34 21.97
N ARG A 121 -2.13 -18.54 22.22
CA ARG A 121 -3.41 -19.01 22.78
C ARG A 121 -4.53 -19.13 21.74
N SER A 122 -4.26 -18.75 20.48
CA SER A 122 -5.25 -18.79 19.41
C SER A 122 -5.45 -20.21 18.88
N SER A 123 -6.70 -20.62 18.77
CA SER A 123 -7.08 -21.85 18.06
C SER A 123 -7.45 -21.58 16.59
N ILE A 124 -7.62 -20.29 16.22
CA ILE A 124 -8.02 -19.85 14.88
C ILE A 124 -6.79 -19.49 14.06
N LEU A 125 -5.89 -18.66 14.62
CA LEU A 125 -4.68 -18.19 13.94
C LEU A 125 -3.46 -19.01 14.39
N ARG A 126 -3.41 -20.25 13.92
CA ARG A 126 -2.33 -21.18 14.28
C ARG A 126 -1.03 -20.81 13.55
N LEU A 127 0.09 -20.79 14.27
CA LEU A 127 1.40 -20.41 13.73
C LEU A 127 1.88 -21.32 12.60
N ASP A 128 1.53 -22.64 12.64
CA ASP A 128 1.88 -23.59 11.60
C ASP A 128 1.08 -23.42 10.30
N ASP A 129 -0.07 -22.76 10.36
CA ASP A 129 -0.91 -22.41 9.21
C ASP A 129 -0.50 -21.06 8.57
N LEU A 130 0.29 -20.24 9.27
CA LEU A 130 0.75 -18.97 8.73
C LEU A 130 1.72 -19.17 7.56
N ASP A 131 1.52 -18.40 6.50
CA ASP A 131 2.53 -18.24 5.45
C ASP A 131 3.72 -17.43 5.96
N PRO A 132 4.97 -17.76 5.56
CA PRO A 132 6.16 -17.01 5.94
C PRO A 132 6.13 -15.52 5.59
N VAL A 133 5.32 -15.09 4.62
CA VAL A 133 5.10 -13.66 4.30
C VAL A 133 4.65 -12.85 5.52
N ASN A 134 4.01 -13.51 6.50
CA ASN A 134 3.64 -12.87 7.77
C ASN A 134 4.83 -12.42 8.62
N ASP A 135 6.05 -12.85 8.30
CA ASP A 135 7.24 -12.34 8.97
C ASP A 135 7.53 -10.87 8.62
N LEU A 136 6.91 -10.31 7.55
CA LEU A 136 6.86 -8.87 7.30
C LEU A 136 6.35 -8.06 8.52
N TRP A 137 5.55 -8.69 9.39
CA TRP A 137 5.00 -8.09 10.60
C TRP A 137 5.84 -8.36 11.86
N ARG A 138 7.10 -8.82 11.69
CA ARG A 138 8.04 -9.04 12.79
C ARG A 138 9.17 -8.02 12.76
N TYR A 139 9.66 -7.68 13.95
CA TYR A 139 10.80 -6.77 14.10
C TYR A 139 11.54 -7.04 15.41
N ASP A 140 12.85 -7.20 15.38
CA ASP A 140 13.69 -7.50 16.54
C ASP A 140 14.39 -6.26 17.17
N GLY A 141 13.99 -5.06 16.76
CA GLY A 141 14.65 -3.81 17.11
C GLY A 141 15.70 -3.36 16.09
N ARG A 142 16.08 -4.25 15.14
CA ARG A 142 17.07 -3.96 14.11
C ARG A 142 16.66 -4.45 12.74
N THR A 143 16.12 -5.65 12.65
CA THR A 143 15.87 -6.36 11.40
C THR A 143 14.38 -6.68 11.28
N GLN A 144 13.75 -6.26 10.17
CA GLN A 144 12.43 -6.73 9.79
C GLN A 144 12.45 -8.22 9.47
N GLY A 145 11.37 -8.94 9.74
CA GLY A 145 11.25 -10.38 9.51
C GLY A 145 11.69 -11.24 10.68
N LYS A 146 12.21 -10.67 11.75
CA LYS A 146 12.73 -11.36 12.94
C LYS A 146 12.13 -10.79 14.21
N GLY A 147 12.30 -11.52 15.33
CA GLY A 147 11.86 -11.06 16.65
C GLY A 147 10.34 -11.17 16.86
N PRO A 148 9.78 -10.36 17.77
CA PRO A 148 8.35 -10.34 18.06
C PRO A 148 7.47 -9.98 16.85
N ARG A 149 6.23 -10.48 16.86
CA ARG A 149 5.20 -10.19 15.88
C ARG A 149 4.32 -9.03 16.33
N TYR A 150 4.10 -8.05 15.47
CA TYR A 150 3.32 -6.84 15.77
C TYR A 150 2.01 -6.75 15.00
N GLY A 151 1.77 -7.65 14.06
CA GLY A 151 0.57 -7.68 13.23
C GLY A 151 0.49 -8.94 12.38
N MET A 152 -0.43 -8.94 11.43
CA MET A 152 -0.61 -10.02 10.46
C MET A 152 -1.07 -9.44 9.11
N ALA A 153 -0.57 -10.00 8.02
CA ALA A 153 -1.07 -9.71 6.68
C ALA A 153 -2.40 -10.45 6.43
N LYS A 154 -3.37 -9.77 5.82
CA LYS A 154 -4.66 -10.39 5.44
C LYS A 154 -4.54 -11.25 4.18
N ASP A 155 -3.67 -10.82 3.29
CA ASP A 155 -3.32 -11.44 2.03
C ASP A 155 -1.99 -10.86 1.54
N PHE A 156 -1.44 -11.45 0.50
CA PHE A 156 -0.26 -10.94 -0.17
C PHE A 156 -0.35 -11.16 -1.69
N SER A 157 0.55 -10.53 -2.40
CA SER A 157 0.68 -10.67 -3.85
C SER A 157 2.12 -10.42 -4.25
N GLN A 158 2.52 -10.98 -5.37
CA GLN A 158 3.73 -10.58 -6.06
C GLN A 158 3.39 -9.34 -6.90
N ASP A 159 3.53 -8.17 -6.27
CA ASP A 159 3.05 -6.89 -6.83
C ASP A 159 3.84 -6.42 -8.07
N SER A 160 5.00 -7.05 -8.34
CA SER A 160 5.78 -6.80 -9.57
C SER A 160 5.18 -7.48 -10.81
N MET A 161 4.30 -8.47 -10.65
CA MET A 161 3.56 -9.07 -11.76
C MET A 161 2.56 -8.07 -12.32
N TYR A 162 2.14 -8.27 -13.57
CA TYR A 162 1.18 -7.37 -14.20
C TYR A 162 0.07 -8.11 -14.93
N TRP A 163 -1.10 -7.52 -14.88
CA TRP A 163 -2.24 -7.92 -15.69
C TRP A 163 -2.17 -7.28 -17.07
N TYR A 164 -2.62 -8.00 -18.09
CA TYR A 164 -2.76 -7.44 -19.43
C TYR A 164 -4.12 -7.76 -20.03
N ASN A 165 -4.60 -6.86 -20.89
CA ASN A 165 -5.90 -6.93 -21.56
C ASN A 165 -5.70 -7.40 -23.01
N THR A 166 -6.05 -8.66 -23.30
CA THR A 166 -5.85 -9.29 -24.61
C THR A 166 -6.55 -8.54 -25.74
N ALA A 167 -7.76 -7.99 -25.51
CA ALA A 167 -8.48 -7.24 -26.54
C ALA A 167 -7.76 -5.92 -26.95
N LEU A 168 -7.01 -5.31 -26.05
CA LEU A 168 -6.20 -4.13 -26.37
C LEU A 168 -4.90 -4.53 -27.09
N PHE A 169 -4.33 -5.68 -26.77
CA PHE A 169 -3.18 -6.25 -27.47
C PHE A 169 -3.58 -6.63 -28.91
N ASP A 170 -4.67 -7.37 -29.10
CA ASP A 170 -5.20 -7.73 -30.43
C ASP A 170 -5.42 -6.51 -31.31
N LYS A 171 -6.00 -5.45 -30.74
CA LYS A 171 -6.31 -4.21 -31.48
C LYS A 171 -5.06 -3.50 -32.00
N THR A 172 -3.92 -3.66 -31.33
CA THR A 172 -2.67 -2.99 -31.69
C THR A 172 -1.67 -3.91 -32.38
N GLY A 173 -1.91 -5.23 -32.40
CA GLY A 173 -1.00 -6.23 -32.95
C GLY A 173 0.29 -6.38 -32.15
N VAL A 174 0.26 -6.11 -30.84
CA VAL A 174 1.34 -6.44 -29.91
C VAL A 174 1.18 -7.88 -29.49
N ASP A 175 2.27 -8.65 -29.48
CA ASP A 175 2.26 -10.05 -29.06
C ASP A 175 1.98 -10.16 -27.56
N TYR A 176 1.26 -11.22 -27.16
CA TYR A 176 1.00 -11.49 -25.75
C TYR A 176 2.27 -11.83 -25.00
N PRO A 177 2.40 -11.40 -23.74
CA PRO A 177 3.47 -11.85 -22.87
C PRO A 177 3.45 -13.38 -22.69
N SER A 178 4.62 -13.98 -22.54
CA SER A 178 4.73 -15.40 -22.16
C SER A 178 4.17 -15.60 -20.74
N GLU A 179 3.61 -16.79 -20.49
CA GLU A 179 3.15 -17.19 -19.15
C GLU A 179 4.31 -17.68 -18.25
N THR A 180 5.48 -17.97 -18.82
CA THR A 180 6.60 -18.58 -18.10
C THR A 180 7.87 -17.75 -18.16
N GLU A 181 8.09 -17.05 -19.26
CA GLU A 181 9.30 -16.24 -19.47
C GLU A 181 8.99 -14.77 -19.30
N PRO A 182 9.65 -14.07 -18.37
CA PRO A 182 9.45 -12.65 -18.17
C PRO A 182 9.98 -11.83 -19.36
N VAL A 183 9.28 -10.77 -19.72
CA VAL A 183 9.83 -9.72 -20.57
C VAL A 183 10.86 -8.89 -19.78
N THR A 184 11.75 -8.17 -20.48
CA THR A 184 12.56 -7.16 -19.80
C THR A 184 11.73 -5.92 -19.45
N TYR A 185 12.21 -5.10 -18.49
CA TYR A 185 11.58 -3.81 -18.18
C TYR A 185 11.57 -2.88 -19.39
N GLU A 186 12.61 -2.97 -20.22
CA GLU A 186 12.76 -2.24 -21.47
C GLU A 186 11.68 -2.70 -22.49
N GLU A 187 11.54 -4.00 -22.72
CA GLU A 187 10.49 -4.56 -23.59
C GLU A 187 9.07 -4.25 -23.07
N TRP A 188 8.88 -4.29 -21.74
CA TRP A 188 7.60 -3.90 -21.15
C TRP A 188 7.26 -2.44 -21.49
N LEU A 189 8.24 -1.52 -21.43
CA LEU A 189 8.06 -0.11 -21.76
C LEU A 189 7.79 0.09 -23.23
N ASP A 190 8.53 -0.58 -24.12
CA ASP A 190 8.31 -0.56 -25.58
C ASP A 190 6.90 -1.06 -25.95
N ASN A 191 6.46 -2.14 -25.30
CA ASN A 191 5.09 -2.63 -25.46
C ASN A 191 4.06 -1.61 -25.00
N ALA A 192 4.30 -0.95 -23.86
CA ALA A 192 3.42 0.10 -23.35
C ALA A 192 3.32 1.29 -24.33
N GLU A 193 4.42 1.67 -24.98
CA GLU A 193 4.42 2.72 -26.03
C GLU A 193 3.61 2.31 -27.28
N ARG A 194 3.63 1.05 -27.67
CA ARG A 194 2.82 0.53 -28.78
C ARG A 194 1.33 0.38 -28.45
N LEU A 195 1.02 0.15 -27.16
CA LEU A 195 -0.35 -0.06 -26.66
C LEU A 195 -1.08 1.23 -26.33
N VAL A 196 -0.37 2.33 -26.00
CA VAL A 196 -1.00 3.59 -25.62
C VAL A 196 -1.82 4.18 -26.79
N GLN A 197 -3.04 4.62 -26.51
CA GLN A 197 -3.87 5.29 -27.50
C GLN A 197 -4.15 6.73 -27.10
N ARG A 198 -4.03 7.63 -28.06
CA ARG A 198 -4.24 9.07 -27.87
C ARG A 198 -5.22 9.62 -28.88
N LYS A 199 -6.05 10.55 -28.47
CA LYS A 199 -6.95 11.31 -29.34
C LYS A 199 -6.86 12.78 -28.97
N ASN A 200 -6.57 13.63 -29.94
CA ASN A 200 -6.38 15.08 -29.75
C ASN A 200 -5.34 15.42 -28.66
N GLY A 201 -4.25 14.66 -28.58
CA GLY A 201 -3.18 14.83 -27.59
C GLY A 201 -3.50 14.30 -26.19
N GLN A 202 -4.70 13.80 -25.93
CA GLN A 202 -5.10 13.20 -24.66
C GLN A 202 -5.01 11.67 -24.70
N THR A 203 -4.49 11.05 -23.64
CA THR A 203 -4.47 9.61 -23.48
C THR A 203 -5.90 9.09 -23.27
N THR A 204 -6.35 8.21 -24.17
CA THR A 204 -7.65 7.54 -24.08
C THR A 204 -7.55 6.11 -23.56
N VAL A 205 -6.42 5.45 -23.84
CA VAL A 205 -6.03 4.16 -23.27
C VAL A 205 -4.58 4.26 -22.83
N PHE A 206 -4.29 3.97 -21.58
CA PHE A 206 -2.92 3.84 -21.09
C PHE A 206 -2.32 2.53 -21.61
N GLY A 207 -1.07 2.57 -22.07
CA GLY A 207 -0.33 1.39 -22.51
C GLY A 207 0.03 0.49 -21.34
N GLY A 208 0.41 1.08 -20.22
CA GLY A 208 0.67 0.33 -19.00
C GLY A 208 0.77 1.23 -17.77
N SER A 209 0.53 0.67 -16.60
CA SER A 209 0.73 1.35 -15.32
C SER A 209 1.83 0.66 -14.51
N TYR A 210 2.78 1.45 -14.05
CA TYR A 210 3.81 1.08 -13.07
C TYR A 210 3.78 2.05 -11.90
N ASN A 211 2.58 2.35 -11.40
CA ASN A 211 2.38 3.39 -10.40
C ASN A 211 2.57 2.91 -8.95
N GLY A 212 2.35 1.63 -8.67
CA GLY A 212 2.63 0.96 -7.40
C GLY A 212 1.97 1.58 -6.16
N LEU A 213 2.33 1.05 -4.99
CA LEU A 213 1.82 1.53 -3.69
C LEU A 213 2.40 2.89 -3.28
N GLY A 214 3.61 3.21 -3.70
CA GLY A 214 4.32 4.45 -3.42
C GLY A 214 5.70 4.40 -4.07
N LYS A 215 6.23 5.55 -4.48
CA LYS A 215 7.47 5.58 -5.29
C LYS A 215 8.69 5.11 -4.51
N ALA A 216 8.75 5.38 -3.20
CA ALA A 216 9.85 4.87 -2.37
C ALA A 216 9.85 3.33 -2.30
N ILE A 217 8.67 2.70 -2.17
CA ILE A 217 8.52 1.25 -2.15
C ILE A 217 8.79 0.66 -3.53
N LEU A 218 8.22 1.28 -4.56
CA LEU A 218 8.41 0.86 -5.96
C LEU A 218 9.89 0.90 -6.35
N LEU A 219 10.61 1.98 -6.05
CA LEU A 219 12.03 2.12 -6.37
C LEU A 219 12.91 1.15 -5.57
N THR A 220 12.52 0.79 -4.34
CA THR A 220 13.16 -0.30 -3.59
C THR A 220 13.03 -1.63 -4.35
N SER A 221 11.83 -1.95 -4.83
CA SER A 221 11.56 -3.18 -5.58
C SER A 221 12.27 -3.19 -6.94
N LEU A 222 12.27 -2.08 -7.67
CA LEU A 222 12.97 -1.95 -8.95
C LEU A 222 14.49 -2.02 -8.78
N THR A 223 15.05 -1.44 -7.71
CA THR A 223 16.48 -1.56 -7.39
C THR A 223 16.86 -3.00 -7.11
N ALA A 224 16.02 -3.72 -6.37
CA ALA A 224 16.22 -5.16 -6.12
C ALA A 224 16.13 -5.97 -7.43
N ALA A 225 15.18 -5.65 -8.32
CA ALA A 225 15.09 -6.28 -9.65
C ALA A 225 16.32 -5.97 -10.54
N ALA A 226 17.01 -4.87 -10.31
CA ALA A 226 18.28 -4.56 -10.95
C ALA A 226 19.49 -5.25 -10.28
N GLY A 227 19.29 -5.98 -9.18
CA GLY A 227 20.34 -6.74 -8.48
C GLY A 227 21.00 -6.01 -7.30
N GLY A 228 20.43 -4.87 -6.85
CA GLY A 228 20.98 -4.07 -5.76
C GLY A 228 20.01 -3.85 -4.60
N ASN A 229 20.43 -3.01 -3.65
CA ASN A 229 19.61 -2.54 -2.55
C ASN A 229 19.56 -1.01 -2.57
N LEU A 230 18.36 -0.45 -2.37
CA LEU A 230 18.19 1.00 -2.26
C LEU A 230 18.65 1.51 -0.89
N PHE A 231 18.39 0.74 0.16
CA PHE A 231 18.79 1.08 1.53
C PHE A 231 20.13 0.43 1.88
N THR A 232 20.90 1.09 2.75
CA THR A 232 22.04 0.48 3.43
C THR A 232 21.59 -0.69 4.33
N ASP A 233 22.53 -1.57 4.72
CA ASP A 233 22.23 -2.79 5.52
C ASP A 233 21.55 -2.48 6.87
N ASP A 234 21.80 -1.30 7.43
CA ASP A 234 21.18 -0.84 8.68
C ASP A 234 19.92 0.03 8.43
N PHE A 235 19.48 0.15 7.18
CA PHE A 235 18.34 0.95 6.74
C PHE A 235 18.40 2.44 7.10
N SER A 236 19.56 2.97 7.49
CA SER A 236 19.70 4.35 7.92
C SER A 236 19.92 5.35 6.79
N GLN A 237 20.21 4.88 5.60
CA GLN A 237 20.42 5.70 4.40
C GLN A 237 19.83 5.03 3.16
N VAL A 238 19.49 5.85 2.16
CA VAL A 238 19.25 5.43 0.77
C VAL A 238 20.45 5.79 -0.10
N ASP A 239 20.71 4.98 -1.12
CA ASP A 239 21.71 5.27 -2.14
C ASP A 239 21.15 5.12 -3.56
N PHE A 240 20.60 6.20 -4.09
CA PHE A 240 20.22 6.33 -5.49
C PHE A 240 21.40 6.46 -6.45
N SER A 241 22.65 6.51 -5.94
CA SER A 241 23.87 6.66 -6.76
C SER A 241 24.48 5.31 -7.14
N SER A 242 24.06 4.21 -6.53
CA SER A 242 24.48 2.87 -6.95
C SER A 242 24.05 2.58 -8.38
N PRO A 243 24.78 1.75 -9.14
CA PRO A 243 24.43 1.44 -10.54
C PRO A 243 23.01 0.90 -10.68
N GLU A 244 22.59 0.00 -9.77
CA GLU A 244 21.30 -0.67 -9.77
C GLU A 244 20.15 0.30 -9.43
N ALA A 245 20.31 1.13 -8.40
CA ALA A 245 19.31 2.13 -8.05
C ALA A 245 19.19 3.21 -9.12
N ARG A 246 20.30 3.56 -9.77
CA ARG A 246 20.31 4.51 -10.89
C ARG A 246 19.63 3.93 -12.13
N LYS A 247 19.84 2.64 -12.44
CA LYS A 247 19.14 1.92 -13.51
C LYS A 247 17.62 1.91 -13.25
N ALA A 248 17.21 1.55 -12.04
CA ALA A 248 15.82 1.54 -11.59
C ALA A 248 15.17 2.93 -11.67
N LEU A 249 15.84 3.95 -11.14
CA LEU A 249 15.37 5.34 -11.17
C LEU A 249 15.28 5.87 -12.61
N GLY A 250 16.28 5.58 -13.44
CA GLY A 250 16.32 5.97 -14.86
C GLY A 250 15.12 5.40 -15.62
N TRP A 251 14.90 4.09 -15.51
CA TRP A 251 13.76 3.43 -16.14
C TRP A 251 12.41 4.04 -15.70
N TYR A 252 12.23 4.30 -14.40
CA TYR A 252 10.99 4.91 -13.91
C TYR A 252 10.79 6.35 -14.43
N ILE A 253 11.87 7.13 -14.55
CA ILE A 253 11.81 8.47 -15.13
C ILE A 253 11.46 8.40 -16.63
N ASP A 254 12.00 7.44 -17.36
CA ASP A 254 11.69 7.26 -18.79
C ASP A 254 10.23 6.82 -18.97
N TYR A 255 9.72 5.89 -18.14
CA TYR A 255 8.29 5.56 -18.09
C TYR A 255 7.39 6.81 -17.94
N CYS A 256 7.78 7.73 -17.04
CA CYS A 256 7.04 8.97 -16.85
C CYS A 256 7.14 9.92 -18.05
N ARG A 257 8.31 10.00 -18.70
CA ARG A 257 8.58 10.88 -19.85
C ARG A 257 7.80 10.49 -21.10
N VAL A 258 7.72 9.20 -21.39
CA VAL A 258 7.01 8.70 -22.57
C VAL A 258 5.48 8.69 -22.38
N ARG A 259 5.01 8.95 -21.15
CA ARG A 259 3.58 9.10 -20.77
C ARG A 259 2.71 7.93 -21.24
N VAL A 260 3.18 6.73 -21.04
CA VAL A 260 2.43 5.51 -21.37
C VAL A 260 1.44 5.12 -20.30
N GLY A 261 1.61 5.64 -19.10
CA GLY A 261 0.77 5.32 -17.94
C GLY A 261 0.67 6.46 -16.93
N PRO A 262 -0.12 6.25 -15.86
CA PRO A 262 -0.27 7.21 -14.78
C PRO A 262 1.06 7.53 -14.10
N SER A 263 1.26 8.79 -13.78
CA SER A 263 2.45 9.27 -13.06
C SER A 263 2.13 10.54 -12.27
N ILE A 264 3.11 11.09 -11.56
CA ILE A 264 2.94 12.36 -10.83
C ILE A 264 2.62 13.52 -11.77
N ILE A 265 3.19 13.51 -13.00
CA ILE A 265 2.97 14.57 -13.99
C ILE A 265 1.79 14.29 -14.93
N ASP A 266 1.20 13.10 -14.86
CA ASP A 266 0.03 12.68 -15.64
C ASP A 266 -0.80 11.67 -14.80
N PRO A 267 -1.48 12.14 -13.73
CA PRO A 267 -2.13 11.25 -12.77
C PRO A 267 -3.38 10.58 -13.35
N ASP A 268 -3.66 9.34 -12.91
CA ASP A 268 -4.95 8.69 -13.16
C ASP A 268 -6.03 9.42 -12.34
N PRO A 269 -7.13 9.88 -12.99
CA PRO A 269 -8.22 10.53 -12.28
C PRO A 269 -8.93 9.61 -11.26
N ASN A 270 -8.78 8.29 -11.38
CA ASN A 270 -9.38 7.30 -10.48
C ASN A 270 -8.52 6.96 -9.26
N THR A 271 -7.35 7.60 -9.08
CA THR A 271 -6.42 7.39 -7.96
C THR A 271 -5.74 6.01 -7.88
N TRP A 272 -6.24 5.00 -8.58
CA TRP A 272 -5.65 3.67 -8.72
C TRP A 272 -6.14 2.98 -10.01
N ASP A 273 -5.43 1.96 -10.45
CA ASP A 273 -5.59 1.34 -11.76
C ASP A 273 -6.95 0.64 -11.98
N GLY A 274 -7.56 0.11 -10.93
CA GLY A 274 -8.74 -0.77 -11.03
C GLY A 274 -9.88 -0.21 -11.88
N PRO A 275 -10.44 0.98 -11.59
CA PRO A 275 -11.52 1.54 -12.39
C PRO A 275 -11.12 1.82 -13.84
N THR A 276 -9.87 2.23 -14.09
CA THR A 276 -9.35 2.50 -15.44
C THR A 276 -9.15 1.21 -16.22
N TYR A 277 -8.64 0.15 -15.57
CA TYR A 277 -8.51 -1.18 -16.13
C TYR A 277 -9.90 -1.79 -16.44
N GLN A 278 -10.84 -1.70 -15.50
CA GLN A 278 -12.22 -2.16 -15.65
C GLN A 278 -12.97 -1.46 -16.81
N ALA A 279 -12.64 -0.21 -17.07
CA ALA A 279 -13.18 0.54 -18.21
C ALA A 279 -12.53 0.20 -19.56
N ASN A 280 -11.65 -0.81 -19.63
CA ASN A 280 -10.82 -1.13 -20.81
C ASN A 280 -10.00 0.07 -21.32
N ARG A 281 -9.48 0.87 -20.42
CA ARG A 281 -8.67 2.06 -20.72
C ARG A 281 -7.21 1.93 -20.23
N MET A 282 -6.79 0.71 -19.93
CA MET A 282 -5.42 0.38 -19.52
C MET A 282 -5.07 -1.01 -20.06
N ALA A 283 -3.99 -1.10 -20.84
CA ALA A 283 -3.60 -2.34 -21.49
C ALA A 283 -2.80 -3.27 -20.57
N MET A 284 -1.93 -2.70 -19.73
CA MET A 284 -1.16 -3.43 -18.71
C MET A 284 -1.28 -2.73 -17.35
N SER A 285 -1.40 -3.49 -16.25
CA SER A 285 -1.49 -2.96 -14.88
C SER A 285 -0.62 -3.75 -13.92
N ASN A 286 0.34 -3.09 -13.31
CA ASN A 286 1.26 -3.65 -12.31
C ASN A 286 0.58 -3.68 -10.92
N CYS A 287 -0.38 -4.58 -10.78
CA CYS A 287 -1.14 -4.76 -9.54
C CYS A 287 -0.97 -6.15 -8.91
N GLY A 288 -0.21 -7.04 -9.55
CA GLY A 288 -0.07 -8.42 -9.06
C GLY A 288 -1.39 -9.19 -8.97
N TYR A 289 -1.36 -10.33 -8.29
CA TYR A 289 -2.53 -11.24 -8.22
C TYR A 289 -3.79 -10.58 -7.64
N TRP A 290 -3.64 -9.64 -6.67
CA TRP A 290 -4.79 -9.08 -5.93
C TRP A 290 -5.82 -8.34 -6.80
N LEU A 291 -5.45 -7.82 -7.98
CA LEU A 291 -6.40 -7.21 -8.92
C LEU A 291 -7.42 -8.25 -9.46
N GLY A 292 -7.10 -9.52 -9.36
CA GLY A 292 -7.99 -10.62 -9.70
C GLY A 292 -9.34 -10.54 -8.99
N GLY A 293 -9.37 -10.01 -7.76
CA GLY A 293 -10.61 -9.78 -7.03
C GLY A 293 -11.59 -8.86 -7.74
N LEU A 294 -11.09 -7.78 -8.36
CA LEU A 294 -11.90 -6.90 -9.19
C LEU A 294 -12.31 -7.60 -10.51
N ILE A 295 -11.36 -8.27 -11.16
CA ILE A 295 -11.57 -8.92 -12.45
C ILE A 295 -12.64 -10.02 -12.34
N ASN A 296 -12.60 -10.84 -11.29
CA ASN A 296 -13.56 -11.91 -11.04
C ASN A 296 -15.01 -11.42 -10.84
N THR A 297 -15.20 -10.14 -10.48
CA THR A 297 -16.55 -9.55 -10.37
C THR A 297 -17.11 -9.05 -11.69
N ALA A 298 -16.34 -9.05 -12.77
CA ALA A 298 -16.70 -8.47 -14.07
C ALA A 298 -16.45 -9.49 -15.21
N PRO A 299 -17.43 -10.35 -15.59
CA PRO A 299 -17.23 -11.45 -16.52
C PRO A 299 -16.59 -11.04 -17.86
N LYS A 300 -17.04 -9.94 -18.47
CA LYS A 300 -16.46 -9.42 -19.72
C LYS A 300 -15.00 -8.98 -19.59
N LEU A 301 -14.60 -8.50 -18.40
CA LEU A 301 -13.22 -8.15 -18.12
C LEU A 301 -12.37 -9.41 -17.90
N ALA A 302 -12.93 -10.41 -17.22
CA ALA A 302 -12.29 -11.68 -16.96
C ALA A 302 -11.95 -12.44 -18.26
N GLU A 303 -12.83 -12.39 -19.26
CA GLU A 303 -12.60 -13.01 -20.59
C GLU A 303 -11.30 -12.49 -21.24
N VAL A 304 -10.99 -11.21 -21.09
CA VAL A 304 -9.86 -10.54 -21.76
C VAL A 304 -8.68 -10.28 -20.85
N SER A 305 -8.75 -10.63 -19.56
CA SER A 305 -7.66 -10.36 -18.61
C SER A 305 -6.79 -11.60 -18.39
N ARG A 306 -5.48 -11.41 -18.43
CA ARG A 306 -4.47 -12.45 -18.15
C ARG A 306 -3.38 -11.88 -17.27
N LEU A 307 -2.73 -12.73 -16.49
CA LEU A 307 -1.59 -12.37 -15.65
C LEU A 307 -0.28 -12.74 -16.35
N ALA A 308 0.73 -11.92 -16.19
CA ALA A 308 2.06 -12.16 -16.74
C ALA A 308 3.13 -12.13 -15.62
N PRO A 309 4.27 -12.83 -15.81
CA PRO A 309 5.41 -12.79 -14.89
C PRO A 309 5.90 -11.36 -14.63
N ALA A 310 6.55 -11.16 -13.48
CA ALA A 310 7.21 -9.90 -13.18
C ALA A 310 8.33 -9.62 -14.19
N PRO A 311 8.43 -8.40 -14.77
CA PRO A 311 9.53 -8.06 -15.66
C PRO A 311 10.88 -8.17 -14.97
N VAL A 312 11.95 -8.37 -15.76
CA VAL A 312 13.35 -8.43 -15.29
C VAL A 312 14.16 -7.33 -15.94
N PHE A 313 15.17 -6.79 -15.28
CA PHE A 313 16.19 -6.00 -15.97
C PHE A 313 17.16 -6.92 -16.69
N GLU A 314 17.66 -6.53 -17.86
CA GLU A 314 18.68 -7.27 -18.56
C GLU A 314 19.91 -7.49 -17.65
N GLY A 315 20.28 -8.77 -17.45
CA GLY A 315 21.35 -9.19 -16.54
C GLY A 315 20.98 -9.13 -15.05
N GLY A 316 19.78 -8.73 -14.69
CA GLY A 316 19.29 -8.71 -13.32
C GLY A 316 18.71 -10.05 -12.87
N PRO A 317 18.50 -10.23 -11.56
CA PRO A 317 17.86 -11.43 -11.03
C PRO A 317 16.36 -11.46 -11.38
N ARG A 318 15.82 -12.66 -11.60
CA ARG A 318 14.36 -12.84 -11.65
C ARG A 318 13.82 -12.83 -10.23
N ILE A 319 13.11 -11.77 -9.87
CA ILE A 319 12.45 -11.64 -8.58
C ILE A 319 11.04 -11.09 -8.75
N SER A 320 10.12 -11.65 -7.97
CA SER A 320 8.71 -11.30 -7.98
C SER A 320 8.35 -10.76 -6.60
N THR A 321 8.36 -9.43 -6.47
CA THR A 321 8.36 -8.75 -5.18
C THR A 321 6.96 -8.50 -4.65
N CYS A 322 6.71 -8.87 -3.38
CA CYS A 322 5.62 -8.36 -2.58
C CYS A 322 6.01 -7.00 -1.99
N GLN A 323 5.27 -5.96 -2.32
CA GLN A 323 5.50 -4.59 -1.85
C GLN A 323 4.68 -4.26 -0.59
N GLY A 324 3.66 -5.06 -0.27
CA GLY A 324 2.64 -4.72 0.71
C GLY A 324 2.58 -5.63 1.92
N GLY A 325 1.84 -6.72 1.81
CA GLY A 325 1.43 -7.51 2.97
C GLY A 325 0.50 -6.70 3.88
N THR A 326 -0.53 -6.11 3.28
CA THR A 326 -1.52 -5.28 4.00
C THR A 326 -2.27 -6.11 5.05
N GLY A 327 -2.44 -5.54 6.24
CA GLY A 327 -3.09 -6.22 7.35
C GLY A 327 -3.50 -5.31 8.48
N LEU A 328 -3.53 -5.86 9.69
CA LEU A 328 -3.86 -5.12 10.91
C LEU A 328 -2.76 -5.29 11.96
N TRP A 329 -2.64 -4.27 12.80
CA TRP A 329 -1.83 -4.28 14.00
C TRP A 329 -2.60 -3.66 15.17
N MET A 330 -2.16 -3.93 16.40
CA MET A 330 -2.76 -3.44 17.62
C MET A 330 -1.84 -2.38 18.24
N PRO A 331 -2.32 -1.16 18.50
CA PRO A 331 -1.58 -0.20 19.31
C PRO A 331 -1.37 -0.70 20.74
N ARG A 332 -0.18 -0.47 21.31
CA ARG A 332 0.15 -0.87 22.68
C ARG A 332 -0.81 -0.25 23.74
N LYS A 333 -1.31 0.96 23.47
CA LYS A 333 -2.27 1.66 24.33
C LYS A 333 -3.74 1.44 23.91
N ALA A 334 -4.04 0.40 23.12
CA ALA A 334 -5.42 0.00 22.85
C ALA A 334 -6.15 -0.31 24.18
N ARG A 335 -7.40 0.13 24.27
CA ARG A 335 -8.14 0.05 25.55
C ARG A 335 -8.71 -1.34 25.82
N ASN A 336 -9.21 -2.00 24.78
CA ASN A 336 -9.94 -3.25 24.86
C ASN A 336 -9.19 -4.36 24.12
N LYS A 337 -7.96 -4.67 24.54
CA LYS A 337 -7.06 -5.59 23.83
C LYS A 337 -7.66 -6.98 23.60
N ASP A 338 -8.34 -7.57 24.58
CA ASP A 338 -8.94 -8.90 24.43
C ASP A 338 -10.12 -8.87 23.45
N ALA A 339 -10.96 -7.85 23.48
CA ALA A 339 -12.02 -7.66 22.50
C ALA A 339 -11.45 -7.36 21.10
N ALA A 340 -10.40 -6.54 21.02
CA ALA A 340 -9.69 -6.27 19.79
C ALA A 340 -9.05 -7.53 19.19
N TRP A 341 -8.49 -8.41 20.03
CA TRP A 341 -7.95 -9.69 19.60
C TRP A 341 -9.03 -10.60 19.02
N ARG A 342 -10.21 -10.73 19.65
CA ARG A 342 -11.33 -11.50 19.08
C ARG A 342 -11.75 -10.98 17.69
N VAL A 343 -11.76 -9.65 17.50
CA VAL A 343 -12.04 -9.05 16.19
C VAL A 343 -10.91 -9.34 15.21
N PHE A 344 -9.67 -9.32 15.66
CA PHE A 344 -8.48 -9.66 14.86
C PHE A 344 -8.54 -11.12 14.36
N GLU A 345 -8.80 -12.08 15.26
CA GLU A 345 -8.97 -13.50 14.89
C GLU A 345 -10.10 -13.70 13.89
N TRP A 346 -11.24 -13.06 14.11
CA TRP A 346 -12.38 -13.13 13.21
C TRP A 346 -12.07 -12.54 11.83
N PHE A 347 -11.36 -11.41 11.80
CA PHE A 347 -10.97 -10.73 10.55
C PHE A 347 -10.04 -11.59 9.70
N PHE A 348 -9.09 -12.29 10.31
CA PHE A 348 -8.07 -13.05 9.61
C PHE A 348 -8.41 -14.52 9.37
N GLY A 349 -9.26 -15.13 10.21
CA GLY A 349 -9.55 -16.57 10.15
C GLY A 349 -10.96 -16.93 9.71
N GLU A 350 -11.90 -15.97 9.74
CA GLU A 350 -13.31 -16.27 9.51
C GLU A 350 -13.89 -15.64 8.25
N ALA A 351 -15.12 -15.16 8.31
CA ALA A 351 -15.87 -14.73 7.12
C ALA A 351 -15.13 -13.74 6.20
N PRO A 352 -14.43 -12.69 6.70
CA PRO A 352 -13.71 -11.79 5.81
C PRO A 352 -12.55 -12.45 5.07
N ALA A 353 -11.79 -13.32 5.76
CA ALA A 353 -10.67 -14.03 5.15
C ALA A 353 -11.13 -15.02 4.08
N LYS A 354 -12.20 -15.78 4.37
CA LYS A 354 -12.82 -16.72 3.42
C LYS A 354 -13.36 -15.98 2.18
N ALA A 355 -14.04 -14.84 2.38
CA ALA A 355 -14.56 -14.02 1.29
C ALA A 355 -13.45 -13.45 0.40
N ARG A 356 -12.35 -12.97 0.99
CA ARG A 356 -11.19 -12.49 0.22
C ARG A 356 -10.53 -13.62 -0.57
N ALA A 357 -10.32 -14.77 0.06
CA ALA A 357 -9.73 -15.94 -0.58
C ALA A 357 -10.55 -16.39 -1.79
N SER A 358 -11.86 -16.61 -1.61
CA SER A 358 -12.76 -17.05 -2.69
C SER A 358 -12.98 -15.98 -3.77
N GLY A 359 -12.83 -14.71 -3.43
CA GLY A 359 -12.92 -13.61 -4.39
C GLY A 359 -11.65 -13.38 -5.22
N GLY A 360 -10.49 -13.92 -4.81
CA GLY A 360 -9.21 -13.68 -5.50
C GLY A 360 -8.58 -12.32 -5.20
N TRP A 361 -8.85 -11.74 -4.02
CA TRP A 361 -8.30 -10.43 -3.60
C TRP A 361 -6.86 -10.47 -3.05
N GLY A 362 -6.16 -11.53 -3.29
CA GLY A 362 -4.79 -11.77 -2.86
C GLY A 362 -4.61 -13.24 -2.49
N ILE A 363 -3.36 -13.63 -2.26
CA ILE A 363 -3.03 -14.98 -1.81
C ILE A 363 -3.27 -15.02 -0.29
N PRO A 364 -4.10 -15.97 0.22
CA PRO A 364 -4.35 -16.07 1.65
C PRO A 364 -3.07 -16.32 2.44
N THR A 365 -2.91 -15.62 3.54
CA THR A 365 -1.77 -15.80 4.46
C THR A 365 -1.97 -16.93 5.47
N LEU A 366 -3.19 -17.46 5.59
CA LEU A 366 -3.45 -18.78 6.15
C LEU A 366 -3.43 -19.81 5.03
N LYS A 367 -2.49 -20.77 5.09
CA LYS A 367 -2.31 -21.80 4.06
C LYS A 367 -3.58 -22.64 3.86
N SER A 368 -4.33 -22.90 4.94
CA SER A 368 -5.58 -23.64 4.90
C SER A 368 -6.68 -22.99 4.03
N LEU A 369 -6.61 -21.68 3.81
CA LEU A 369 -7.61 -20.95 2.98
C LEU A 369 -7.24 -20.95 1.48
N ARG A 370 -6.08 -21.43 1.07
CA ARG A 370 -5.65 -21.41 -0.33
C ARG A 370 -6.53 -22.26 -1.26
N SER A 371 -7.12 -23.32 -0.73
CA SER A 371 -8.06 -24.15 -1.48
C SER A 371 -9.34 -23.43 -1.91
N LEU A 372 -9.62 -22.24 -1.33
CA LEU A 372 -10.75 -21.38 -1.69
C LEU A 372 -10.45 -20.45 -2.86
N MET A 373 -9.18 -20.34 -3.29
CA MET A 373 -8.80 -19.44 -4.40
C MET A 373 -9.52 -19.83 -5.70
N PRO A 374 -9.94 -18.84 -6.51
CA PRO A 374 -10.64 -19.10 -7.78
C PRO A 374 -9.79 -19.93 -8.74
N ALA A 375 -10.32 -21.09 -9.17
CA ALA A 375 -9.61 -22.06 -10.02
C ALA A 375 -10.55 -22.76 -11.06
N GLN A 376 -11.77 -22.26 -11.25
CA GLN A 376 -12.75 -22.96 -12.09
C GLN A 376 -12.67 -22.51 -13.56
N GLU A 377 -12.59 -21.21 -13.80
CA GLU A 377 -12.58 -20.62 -15.13
C GLU A 377 -11.18 -20.65 -15.76
N GLU A 378 -11.10 -20.64 -17.09
CA GLU A 378 -9.82 -20.73 -17.82
C GLU A 378 -8.86 -19.58 -17.47
N HIS A 379 -9.35 -18.34 -17.33
CA HIS A 379 -8.51 -17.22 -16.90
C HIS A 379 -7.98 -17.42 -15.49
N GLN A 380 -8.77 -17.99 -14.58
CA GLN A 380 -8.34 -18.27 -13.20
C GLN A 380 -7.25 -19.34 -13.16
N LYS A 381 -7.36 -20.39 -13.98
CA LYS A 381 -6.32 -21.42 -14.11
C LYS A 381 -5.01 -20.83 -14.65
N GLN A 382 -5.10 -19.99 -15.69
CA GLN A 382 -3.95 -19.26 -16.23
C GLN A 382 -3.27 -18.41 -15.17
N VAL A 383 -4.04 -17.63 -14.43
CA VAL A 383 -3.56 -16.76 -13.35
C VAL A 383 -2.86 -17.55 -12.25
N LEU A 384 -3.45 -18.66 -11.78
CA LEU A 384 -2.84 -19.50 -10.76
C LEU A 384 -1.53 -20.15 -11.27
N LYS A 385 -1.50 -20.62 -12.51
CA LYS A 385 -0.30 -21.21 -13.12
C LYS A 385 0.88 -20.21 -13.12
N VAL A 386 0.63 -18.98 -13.56
CA VAL A 386 1.65 -17.93 -13.59
C VAL A 386 2.05 -17.53 -12.17
N GLN A 387 1.10 -17.34 -11.28
CA GLN A 387 1.33 -16.97 -9.90
C GLN A 387 2.17 -18.02 -9.15
N GLU A 388 1.86 -19.32 -9.32
CA GLU A 388 2.62 -20.42 -8.70
C GLU A 388 4.05 -20.53 -9.26
N ALA A 389 4.22 -20.30 -10.56
CA ALA A 389 5.55 -20.27 -11.17
C ALA A 389 6.40 -19.14 -10.60
N GLU A 390 5.80 -17.95 -10.42
CA GLU A 390 6.46 -16.76 -9.88
C GLU A 390 6.75 -16.87 -8.37
N LEU A 391 6.04 -17.69 -7.60
CA LEU A 391 6.35 -17.93 -6.18
C LEU A 391 7.76 -18.49 -5.95
N LYS A 392 8.35 -19.14 -6.93
CA LYS A 392 9.75 -19.61 -6.86
C LYS A 392 10.77 -18.45 -6.84
N HIS A 393 10.34 -17.29 -7.30
CA HIS A 393 11.11 -16.05 -7.39
C HIS A 393 10.63 -15.00 -6.39
N PHE A 394 9.81 -15.43 -5.41
CA PHE A 394 9.20 -14.55 -4.43
C PHE A 394 10.24 -13.81 -3.60
N SER A 395 10.04 -12.53 -3.44
CA SER A 395 10.78 -11.67 -2.51
C SER A 395 9.83 -10.70 -1.82
N VAL A 396 10.31 -10.04 -0.79
CA VAL A 396 9.58 -8.99 -0.09
C VAL A 396 10.37 -7.70 -0.13
N ALA A 397 9.68 -6.58 -0.30
CA ALA A 397 10.31 -5.28 -0.17
C ALA A 397 10.75 -5.07 1.29
N SER A 398 12.01 -4.69 1.48
CA SER A 398 12.54 -4.29 2.78
C SER A 398 12.51 -2.79 2.92
N PHE A 399 12.15 -2.27 4.09
CA PHE A 399 11.98 -0.84 4.29
C PHE A 399 12.55 -0.39 5.65
N THR A 400 12.82 0.90 5.75
CA THR A 400 13.45 1.52 6.93
C THR A 400 12.50 1.66 8.12
N PRO A 401 12.96 1.44 9.37
CA PRO A 401 12.19 1.79 10.57
C PRO A 401 12.24 3.29 10.89
N TYR A 402 13.11 4.06 10.23
CA TYR A 402 13.40 5.45 10.61
C TYR A 402 12.49 6.48 9.95
N ALA A 403 11.79 6.14 8.88
CA ALA A 403 10.84 7.04 8.22
C ALA A 403 9.57 6.32 7.80
N LYS A 404 8.44 7.03 7.87
CA LYS A 404 7.22 6.60 7.18
C LYS A 404 7.42 6.75 5.68
N TRP A 405 6.88 5.78 4.92
CA TRP A 405 7.00 5.78 3.46
C TRP A 405 6.37 7.03 2.83
N GLU A 406 5.27 7.56 3.40
CA GLU A 406 4.61 8.78 2.94
C GLU A 406 5.52 10.01 3.03
N GLY A 407 6.42 10.03 4.01
CA GLY A 407 7.42 11.11 4.13
C GLY A 407 8.46 11.07 3.02
N LEU A 408 8.98 9.87 2.69
CA LEU A 408 9.90 9.70 1.57
C LEU A 408 9.19 9.93 0.22
N GLU A 409 7.93 9.50 0.09
CA GLU A 409 7.08 9.78 -1.06
C GLU A 409 6.91 11.29 -1.30
N SER A 410 6.66 12.05 -0.23
CA SER A 410 6.53 13.51 -0.32
C SER A 410 7.81 14.17 -0.87
N ILE A 411 8.98 13.71 -0.43
CA ILE A 411 10.27 14.19 -0.96
C ILE A 411 10.41 13.85 -2.43
N PHE A 412 10.10 12.61 -2.83
CA PHE A 412 10.16 12.19 -4.22
C PHE A 412 9.22 13.04 -5.09
N ASN A 413 7.97 13.21 -4.67
CA ASN A 413 6.95 13.97 -5.38
C ASN A 413 7.31 15.45 -5.55
N GLN A 414 8.10 16.01 -4.66
CA GLN A 414 8.58 17.39 -4.74
C GLN A 414 9.74 17.54 -5.75
N ILE A 415 10.64 16.55 -5.82
CA ILE A 415 11.91 16.71 -6.58
C ILE A 415 11.81 16.09 -7.98
N ALA A 416 11.19 14.91 -8.11
CA ALA A 416 11.21 14.11 -9.33
C ALA A 416 10.49 14.73 -10.55
N PRO A 417 9.43 15.56 -10.41
CA PRO A 417 8.73 16.14 -11.56
C PRO A 417 9.62 16.91 -12.52
N ALA A 418 10.69 17.55 -12.04
CA ALA A 418 11.65 18.23 -12.91
C ALA A 418 12.40 17.24 -13.84
N ALA A 419 12.81 16.08 -13.31
CA ALA A 419 13.43 15.03 -14.10
C ALA A 419 12.44 14.38 -15.08
N MET A 420 11.19 14.16 -14.65
CA MET A 420 10.14 13.60 -15.50
C MET A 420 9.80 14.52 -16.69
N ARG A 421 9.94 15.83 -16.55
CA ARG A 421 9.77 16.81 -17.66
C ARG A 421 11.03 17.02 -18.51
N GLY A 422 12.17 16.44 -18.12
CA GLY A 422 13.44 16.64 -18.81
C GLY A 422 14.26 17.85 -18.33
N ASP A 423 13.79 18.58 -17.32
CA ASP A 423 14.47 19.78 -16.78
C ASP A 423 15.63 19.41 -15.82
N MET A 424 15.78 18.14 -15.50
CA MET A 424 16.82 17.62 -14.59
C MET A 424 17.33 16.27 -15.08
N SER A 425 18.65 16.04 -14.99
CA SER A 425 19.22 14.71 -15.26
C SER A 425 18.91 13.73 -14.12
N VAL A 426 18.88 12.41 -14.43
CA VAL A 426 18.72 11.34 -13.43
C VAL A 426 19.81 11.40 -12.38
N ASP A 427 21.06 11.71 -12.75
CA ASP A 427 22.18 11.86 -11.78
C ASP A 427 21.96 13.00 -10.79
N THR A 428 21.41 14.12 -11.26
CA THR A 428 21.10 15.24 -10.38
C THR A 428 19.91 14.91 -9.47
N LEU A 429 18.90 14.21 -9.99
CA LEU A 429 17.79 13.70 -9.23
C LEU A 429 18.28 12.75 -8.12
N ALA A 430 19.11 11.75 -8.45
CA ALA A 430 19.67 10.79 -7.50
C ALA A 430 20.41 11.50 -6.33
N ARG A 431 21.28 12.47 -6.63
CA ARG A 431 21.98 13.25 -5.59
C ARG A 431 21.01 14.03 -4.69
N ARG A 432 19.96 14.64 -5.25
CA ARG A 432 18.98 15.40 -4.47
C ARG A 432 18.10 14.50 -3.60
N LEU A 433 17.70 13.35 -4.13
CA LEU A 433 16.95 12.33 -3.36
C LEU A 433 17.80 11.80 -2.20
N ASN A 434 19.07 11.42 -2.46
CA ASN A 434 20.00 11.00 -1.40
C ASN A 434 20.11 12.05 -0.30
N SER A 435 20.35 13.32 -0.66
CA SER A 435 20.49 14.40 0.33
C SER A 435 19.22 14.57 1.18
N ALA A 436 18.06 14.69 0.55
CA ALA A 436 16.82 15.02 1.25
C ALA A 436 16.27 13.82 2.06
N MET A 437 16.30 12.61 1.48
CA MET A 437 15.80 11.42 2.17
C MET A 437 16.73 11.01 3.32
N ASN A 438 18.05 11.08 3.14
CA ASN A 438 19.01 10.73 4.20
C ASN A 438 18.95 11.70 5.38
N GLU A 439 18.65 12.98 5.14
CA GLU A 439 18.39 13.92 6.24
C GLU A 439 17.13 13.54 7.03
N GLN A 440 16.06 13.10 6.36
CA GLN A 440 14.87 12.61 7.05
C GLN A 440 15.13 11.32 7.82
N LEU A 441 15.87 10.37 7.23
CA LEU A 441 16.23 9.10 7.87
C LEU A 441 17.09 9.33 9.11
N LYS A 442 18.06 10.24 9.03
CA LYS A 442 18.89 10.64 10.18
C LYS A 442 18.06 11.14 11.36
N ARG A 443 17.13 12.08 11.09
CA ARG A 443 16.21 12.59 12.13
C ARG A 443 15.34 11.49 12.73
N GLY A 444 14.86 10.56 11.91
CA GLY A 444 14.08 9.42 12.39
C GLY A 444 14.90 8.45 13.22
N LYS A 445 16.16 8.21 12.86
CA LYS A 445 17.08 7.36 13.63
C LYS A 445 17.37 7.96 15.02
N GLU A 446 17.56 9.28 15.09
CA GLU A 446 17.73 10.01 16.36
C GLU A 446 16.50 9.95 17.29
N GLN A 447 15.31 9.67 16.74
CA GLN A 447 14.07 9.55 17.53
C GLN A 447 13.84 8.16 18.12
N VAL A 448 14.45 7.12 17.57
CA VAL A 448 14.25 5.72 18.00
C VAL A 448 15.51 5.10 18.64
N GLY A 449 16.66 5.77 18.55
CA GLY A 449 17.92 5.41 19.22
C GLY A 449 18.14 6.23 20.44
#